data_098c79cc2032e7a314a2fcec7ff38c1d
#
_entry.id   098c79cc2032e7a314a2fcec7ff38c1d
#
_cell.length_a   1.000
_cell.length_b   1.000
_cell.length_c   1.000
_cell.angle_alpha   90.00
_cell.angle_beta   90.00
_cell.angle_gamma   90.00
#
_symmetry.space_group_name_H-M   'P 1'
#
loop_
_entity.id
_entity.type
_entity.pdbx_description
1 polymer ?
#
loop_
_entity_poly.entity_id
_entity_poly.type
_entity_poly.pdbx_seq_one_letter_code
_entity_poly.pdbx_strand_id
1 'polypeptide(L)'
;MNTDKIKYSLIIIPLLILTGCFPEDDPVVPLDIEIVEIPYSMYDTQTWFNLEKMSVISHNAFTEWDLGFESNGTGHHIILNTSRFMYAGNTESTDFNGITSNICDTMVYDDSSGDLNKTAIGNWADFTDPGNPVYPKKVYIIDLGSDNNGTPYGFKKITFDGFENDRYSIHFSNLDGSDPNTFQISTDPDRSFTLFSFSNGGSIVPVQPINSEWD
;
A
#
# COMPACT_ATOMS: atom_id res chain seq x y z
N MET A 1 38.04 -60.12 -53.18
CA MET A 1 37.83 -58.79 -52.58
C MET A 1 37.31 -59.03 -51.18
N ASN A 2 38.12 -58.72 -50.14
CA ASN A 2 37.90 -59.23 -48.76
C ASN A 2 36.79 -58.53 -48.09
N THR A 3 35.63 -59.16 -47.95
CA THR A 3 34.43 -58.70 -47.28
C THR A 3 34.63 -58.38 -45.79
N ASP A 4 35.67 -58.94 -45.15
CA ASP A 4 35.94 -58.72 -43.72
C ASP A 4 36.50 -57.36 -43.38
N LYS A 5 37.22 -56.70 -44.31
CA LYS A 5 37.73 -55.35 -44.09
C LYS A 5 36.60 -54.27 -44.08
N ILE A 6 35.51 -54.52 -44.77
CA ILE A 6 34.39 -53.64 -44.87
C ILE A 6 33.55 -53.66 -43.58
N LYS A 7 33.47 -54.79 -42.88
CA LYS A 7 32.74 -54.96 -41.63
C LYS A 7 33.35 -54.15 -40.47
N TYR A 8 34.69 -54.12 -40.40
CA TYR A 8 35.37 -53.31 -39.35
C TYR A 8 35.33 -51.82 -39.63
N SER A 9 35.33 -51.38 -40.90
CA SER A 9 35.21 -49.99 -41.26
C SER A 9 33.82 -49.41 -40.94
N LEU A 10 32.77 -50.22 -41.01
CA LEU A 10 31.39 -49.77 -40.72
C LEU A 10 31.13 -49.69 -39.22
N ILE A 11 31.88 -50.37 -38.36
CA ILE A 11 31.75 -50.29 -36.88
C ILE A 11 32.52 -49.10 -36.33
N ILE A 12 33.62 -48.68 -36.94
CA ILE A 12 34.43 -47.52 -36.46
C ILE A 12 33.76 -46.22 -36.73
N ILE A 13 33.01 -46.06 -37.80
CA ILE A 13 32.31 -44.79 -38.14
C ILE A 13 31.25 -44.40 -37.09
N PRO A 14 30.37 -45.26 -36.59
CA PRO A 14 29.41 -44.87 -35.56
C PRO A 14 30.06 -44.63 -34.20
N LEU A 15 31.25 -45.24 -33.91
CA LEU A 15 31.95 -45.03 -32.65
C LEU A 15 32.61 -43.63 -32.57
N LEU A 16 33.03 -43.08 -33.71
CA LEU A 16 33.61 -41.72 -33.79
C LEU A 16 32.59 -40.63 -33.66
N ILE A 17 31.30 -40.90 -33.90
CA ILE A 17 30.23 -39.93 -33.78
C ILE A 17 29.78 -39.73 -32.30
N LEU A 18 30.13 -40.70 -31.43
CA LEU A 18 29.79 -40.64 -29.99
C LEU A 18 30.80 -39.86 -29.14
N THR A 19 31.92 -39.40 -29.73
CA THR A 19 32.89 -38.53 -29.04
C THR A 19 32.62 -37.05 -29.24
N GLY A 20 31.35 -36.65 -29.36
CA GLY A 20 30.96 -35.23 -29.25
C GLY A 20 31.21 -34.80 -27.82
N CYS A 21 32.37 -34.20 -27.54
CA CYS A 21 32.54 -33.39 -26.35
C CYS A 21 31.57 -32.21 -26.45
N PHE A 22 30.49 -32.26 -25.72
CA PHE A 22 29.79 -31.04 -25.41
C PHE A 22 30.80 -30.17 -24.60
N PRO A 23 31.04 -28.92 -25.00
CA PRO A 23 31.81 -28.05 -24.14
C PRO A 23 31.09 -27.99 -22.80
N GLU A 24 31.81 -28.24 -21.73
CA GLU A 24 31.27 -28.04 -20.38
C GLU A 24 30.87 -26.59 -20.26
N ASP A 25 29.62 -26.36 -19.87
CA ASP A 25 29.16 -24.99 -19.64
C ASP A 25 30.08 -24.31 -18.60
N ASP A 26 30.47 -23.11 -18.86
CA ASP A 26 31.24 -22.35 -17.87
C ASP A 26 30.48 -22.37 -16.54
N PRO A 27 31.15 -22.62 -15.42
CA PRO A 27 30.49 -22.66 -14.11
C PRO A 27 29.84 -21.29 -13.88
N VAL A 28 28.51 -21.30 -13.64
CA VAL A 28 27.78 -20.12 -13.28
C VAL A 28 28.38 -19.55 -12.00
N VAL A 29 29.00 -18.38 -12.10
CA VAL A 29 29.48 -17.66 -10.92
C VAL A 29 28.27 -17.32 -10.06
N PRO A 30 28.19 -17.80 -8.82
CA PRO A 30 27.10 -17.42 -7.93
C PRO A 30 27.02 -15.89 -7.83
N LEU A 31 25.82 -15.35 -7.94
CA LEU A 31 25.61 -13.94 -7.66
C LEU A 31 25.96 -13.69 -6.18
N ASP A 32 26.72 -12.62 -5.93
CA ASP A 32 26.89 -12.12 -4.56
C ASP A 32 25.51 -11.78 -4.01
N ILE A 33 25.11 -12.47 -2.96
CA ILE A 33 23.84 -12.21 -2.26
C ILE A 33 24.14 -11.20 -1.16
N GLU A 34 23.67 -9.99 -1.33
CA GLU A 34 23.66 -9.01 -0.26
C GLU A 34 22.49 -9.31 0.67
N ILE A 35 22.76 -9.56 1.95
CA ILE A 35 21.75 -9.86 2.96
C ILE A 35 21.61 -8.62 3.85
N VAL A 36 20.40 -8.06 3.88
CA VAL A 36 20.03 -7.02 4.83
C VAL A 36 19.16 -7.63 5.92
N GLU A 37 19.61 -7.56 7.16
CA GLU A 37 18.82 -7.97 8.31
C GLU A 37 17.96 -6.78 8.78
N ILE A 38 16.64 -6.91 8.66
CA ILE A 38 15.69 -5.95 9.20
C ILE A 38 15.19 -6.49 10.53
N PRO A 39 15.58 -5.89 11.68
CA PRO A 39 15.04 -6.30 12.96
C PRO A 39 13.54 -6.04 12.99
N TYR A 40 12.77 -7.06 13.22
CA TYR A 40 11.33 -6.94 13.31
C TYR A 40 10.85 -7.48 14.65
N SER A 41 9.94 -6.76 15.28
CA SER A 41 9.30 -7.12 16.54
C SER A 41 7.80 -7.21 16.35
N MET A 42 7.26 -8.43 16.28
CA MET A 42 5.83 -8.77 16.40
C MET A 42 4.83 -7.79 15.75
N TYR A 43 5.10 -7.33 14.53
CA TYR A 43 4.24 -6.37 13.81
C TYR A 43 4.06 -5.01 14.51
N ASP A 44 4.99 -4.58 15.35
CA ASP A 44 4.89 -3.31 16.09
C ASP A 44 5.32 -2.11 15.26
N THR A 45 6.07 -2.34 14.17
CA THR A 45 6.68 -1.28 13.37
C THR A 45 6.40 -1.44 11.88
N GLN A 46 6.29 -0.29 11.21
CA GLN A 46 6.43 -0.17 9.76
C GLN A 46 7.86 0.24 9.45
N THR A 47 8.45 -0.32 8.40
CA THR A 47 9.82 -0.04 7.99
C THR A 47 9.82 0.55 6.59
N TRP A 48 10.46 1.68 6.44
CA TRP A 48 10.71 2.33 5.17
C TRP A 48 12.09 1.90 4.67
N PHE A 49 12.13 1.27 3.50
CA PHE A 49 13.32 0.63 2.97
C PHE A 49 13.69 1.22 1.62
N ASN A 50 14.98 1.34 1.34
CA ASN A 50 15.48 1.72 0.03
C ASN A 50 16.15 0.51 -0.63
N LEU A 51 15.58 0.02 -1.73
CA LEU A 51 16.05 -1.16 -2.45
C LEU A 51 17.38 -0.90 -3.17
N GLU A 52 17.57 0.30 -3.71
CA GLU A 52 18.83 0.65 -4.40
C GLU A 52 20.01 0.69 -3.43
N LYS A 53 19.81 1.25 -2.24
CA LYS A 53 20.83 1.35 -1.19
C LYS A 53 20.88 0.13 -0.27
N MET A 54 19.96 -0.81 -0.45
CA MET A 54 19.79 -2.00 0.41
C MET A 54 19.81 -1.64 1.90
N SER A 55 19.06 -0.59 2.28
CA SER A 55 19.10 -0.06 3.65
C SER A 55 17.75 0.40 4.17
N VAL A 56 17.57 0.26 5.47
CA VAL A 56 16.46 0.86 6.21
C VAL A 56 16.68 2.37 6.32
N ILE A 57 15.69 3.14 5.90
CA ILE A 57 15.70 4.61 6.00
C ILE A 57 15.15 5.06 7.36
N SER A 58 14.01 4.51 7.73
CA SER A 58 13.37 4.81 9.02
C SER A 58 12.37 3.73 9.42
N HIS A 59 11.91 3.81 10.66
CA HIS A 59 10.74 3.06 11.12
C HIS A 59 9.87 3.90 12.02
N ASN A 60 8.60 3.53 12.06
CA ASN A 60 7.60 4.12 12.94
C ASN A 60 6.73 3.02 13.54
N ALA A 61 6.03 3.33 14.63
CA ALA A 61 5.03 2.41 15.13
C ALA A 61 3.88 2.25 14.11
N PHE A 62 3.38 1.03 13.94
CA PHE A 62 2.30 0.76 12.98
C PHE A 62 1.01 1.51 13.32
N THR A 63 0.87 2.01 14.54
CA THR A 63 -0.30 2.74 15.05
C THR A 63 -0.21 4.26 14.92
N GLU A 64 0.88 4.81 14.36
CA GLU A 64 1.09 6.26 14.38
C GLU A 64 0.14 7.03 13.46
N TRP A 65 -0.33 6.40 12.38
CA TRP A 65 -1.24 7.04 11.43
C TRP A 65 -2.48 6.19 11.15
N ASP A 66 -3.51 6.80 10.62
CA ASP A 66 -4.79 6.15 10.30
C ASP A 66 -5.11 6.21 8.81
N LEU A 67 -5.05 7.38 8.20
CA LEU A 67 -5.35 7.61 6.78
C LEU A 67 -4.16 8.22 6.05
N GLY A 68 -3.98 7.85 4.77
CA GLY A 68 -3.03 8.50 3.87
C GLY A 68 -3.77 9.24 2.76
N PHE A 69 -3.45 10.50 2.54
CA PHE A 69 -4.04 11.36 1.50
C PHE A 69 -3.01 11.56 0.39
N GLU A 70 -3.35 11.19 -0.83
CA GLU A 70 -2.45 11.30 -1.98
C GLU A 70 -1.96 12.74 -2.16
N SER A 71 -0.65 12.92 -2.28
CA SER A 71 -0.01 14.23 -2.28
C SER A 71 0.61 14.62 -3.62
N ASN A 72 1.14 13.67 -4.39
CA ASN A 72 1.83 13.95 -5.65
C ASN A 72 1.14 13.37 -6.89
N GLY A 73 -0.04 12.75 -6.71
CA GLY A 73 -0.86 12.21 -7.80
C GLY A 73 -2.00 13.13 -8.20
N THR A 74 -2.73 12.73 -9.21
CA THR A 74 -3.92 13.43 -9.71
C THR A 74 -5.22 12.69 -9.41
N GLY A 75 -5.11 11.52 -8.76
CA GLY A 75 -6.26 10.65 -8.44
C GLY A 75 -6.97 11.05 -7.15
N HIS A 76 -6.31 11.85 -6.30
CA HIS A 76 -6.81 12.25 -4.99
C HIS A 76 -7.26 11.05 -4.13
N HIS A 77 -6.51 9.95 -4.21
CA HIS A 77 -6.82 8.72 -3.52
C HIS A 77 -6.60 8.87 -2.01
N ILE A 78 -7.38 8.13 -1.26
CA ILE A 78 -7.27 8.05 0.20
C ILE A 78 -7.10 6.58 0.56
N ILE A 79 -6.06 6.28 1.33
CA ILE A 79 -5.71 4.94 1.77
C ILE A 79 -5.89 4.78 3.28
N LEU A 80 -6.15 3.55 3.70
CA LEU A 80 -6.20 3.15 5.10
C LEU A 80 -4.83 2.66 5.57
N ASN A 81 -4.56 2.74 6.86
CA ASN A 81 -3.43 2.04 7.47
C ASN A 81 -3.73 0.54 7.57
N THR A 82 -3.44 -0.21 6.51
CA THR A 82 -3.74 -1.64 6.42
C THR A 82 -2.98 -2.50 7.42
N SER A 83 -1.86 -2.00 7.98
CA SER A 83 -1.11 -2.72 9.02
C SER A 83 -1.89 -2.85 10.33
N ARG A 84 -2.96 -2.07 10.52
CA ARG A 84 -3.88 -2.14 11.65
C ARG A 84 -5.14 -2.97 11.37
N PHE A 85 -5.25 -3.58 10.19
CA PHE A 85 -6.48 -4.25 9.73
C PHE A 85 -7.68 -3.30 9.69
N MET A 86 -7.48 -2.08 9.22
CA MET A 86 -8.54 -1.09 9.10
C MET A 86 -9.47 -1.41 7.94
N TYR A 87 -10.75 -1.05 8.11
CA TYR A 87 -11.79 -1.18 7.10
C TYR A 87 -12.54 0.14 6.94
N ALA A 88 -13.12 0.37 5.79
CA ALA A 88 -14.03 1.48 5.56
C ALA A 88 -15.33 1.01 4.90
N GLY A 89 -16.42 1.71 5.19
CA GLY A 89 -17.71 1.50 4.54
C GLY A 89 -18.36 2.84 4.21
N ASN A 90 -18.95 2.93 3.01
CA ASN A 90 -19.75 4.07 2.60
C ASN A 90 -21.19 3.86 3.07
N THR A 91 -21.74 4.79 3.83
CA THR A 91 -23.14 4.71 4.31
C THR A 91 -24.17 5.12 3.25
N GLU A 92 -23.72 5.66 2.11
CA GLU A 92 -24.54 6.32 1.08
C GLU A 92 -25.31 7.54 1.59
N SER A 93 -25.27 7.85 2.88
CA SER A 93 -25.91 9.01 3.51
C SER A 93 -25.01 10.24 3.50
N THR A 94 -25.60 11.41 3.43
CA THR A 94 -24.95 12.71 3.65
C THR A 94 -25.33 13.32 5.02
N ASP A 95 -26.18 12.64 5.79
CA ASP A 95 -26.57 13.07 7.14
C ASP A 95 -25.54 12.61 8.17
N PHE A 96 -24.50 13.41 8.37
CA PHE A 96 -23.43 13.12 9.30
C PHE A 96 -23.93 12.89 10.73
N ASN A 97 -24.89 13.69 11.19
CA ASN A 97 -25.39 13.64 12.57
C ASN A 97 -26.34 12.45 12.78
N GLY A 98 -27.06 12.04 11.74
CA GLY A 98 -27.98 10.88 11.80
C GLY A 98 -27.24 9.54 11.88
N ILE A 99 -25.95 9.48 11.49
CA ILE A 99 -25.15 8.25 11.60
C ILE A 99 -24.59 8.15 13.02
N THR A 100 -25.15 7.23 13.82
CA THR A 100 -24.75 7.01 15.23
C THR A 100 -24.29 5.58 15.52
N SER A 101 -24.31 4.71 14.53
CA SER A 101 -23.83 3.33 14.59
C SER A 101 -23.29 2.90 13.23
N ASN A 102 -22.58 1.77 13.19
CA ASN A 102 -22.19 1.20 11.89
C ASN A 102 -23.44 0.64 11.18
N ILE A 103 -23.80 1.27 10.08
CA ILE A 103 -24.94 0.90 9.21
C ILE A 103 -24.50 0.43 7.83
N CYS A 104 -23.18 0.26 7.61
CA CYS A 104 -22.66 -0.19 6.33
C CYS A 104 -22.96 -1.68 6.14
N ASP A 105 -23.57 -2.03 5.02
CA ASP A 105 -23.80 -3.42 4.63
C ASP A 105 -22.50 -4.17 4.40
N THR A 106 -21.49 -3.44 3.94
CA THR A 106 -20.15 -3.98 3.64
C THR A 106 -19.07 -3.02 4.11
N MET A 107 -18.10 -3.57 4.83
CA MET A 107 -16.84 -2.90 5.16
C MET A 107 -15.73 -3.56 4.34
N VAL A 108 -14.91 -2.75 3.69
CA VAL A 108 -13.82 -3.23 2.81
C VAL A 108 -12.48 -2.64 3.24
N TYR A 109 -11.40 -3.28 2.85
CA TYR A 109 -10.03 -2.81 3.05
C TYR A 109 -9.40 -2.44 1.70
N ASP A 110 -8.29 -1.74 1.71
CA ASP A 110 -7.54 -1.42 0.50
C ASP A 110 -6.99 -2.72 -0.12
N ASP A 111 -7.07 -2.83 -1.44
CA ASP A 111 -6.58 -4.02 -2.15
C ASP A 111 -5.06 -4.20 -1.91
N SER A 112 -4.67 -5.42 -1.57
CA SER A 112 -3.28 -5.76 -1.23
C SER A 112 -2.29 -5.61 -2.40
N SER A 113 -2.77 -5.40 -3.63
CA SER A 113 -1.93 -5.12 -4.80
C SER A 113 -1.31 -3.73 -4.79
N GLY A 114 -1.80 -2.81 -3.91
CA GLY A 114 -1.42 -1.41 -3.93
C GLY A 114 -2.04 -0.59 -5.07
N ASP A 115 -3.02 -1.15 -5.79
CA ASP A 115 -3.75 -0.44 -6.83
C ASP A 115 -4.64 0.64 -6.22
N LEU A 116 -4.27 1.90 -6.38
CA LEU A 116 -4.98 3.06 -5.82
C LEU A 116 -6.43 3.20 -6.32
N ASN A 117 -6.77 2.59 -7.45
CA ASN A 117 -8.16 2.54 -7.92
C ASN A 117 -9.03 1.55 -7.14
N LYS A 118 -8.44 0.80 -6.21
CA LYS A 118 -9.10 -0.21 -5.38
C LYS A 118 -8.94 0.07 -3.88
N THR A 119 -8.88 1.33 -3.50
CA THR A 119 -8.89 1.72 -2.09
C THR A 119 -10.29 1.52 -1.48
N ALA A 120 -10.35 1.29 -0.18
CA ALA A 120 -11.60 1.10 0.56
C ALA A 120 -12.50 2.35 0.52
N ILE A 121 -11.91 3.54 0.47
CA ILE A 121 -12.64 4.81 0.33
C ILE A 121 -13.16 4.97 -1.10
N GLY A 122 -12.42 4.49 -2.11
CA GLY A 122 -12.81 4.58 -3.50
C GLY A 122 -12.99 6.03 -3.99
N ASN A 123 -13.97 6.21 -4.88
CA ASN A 123 -14.26 7.52 -5.46
C ASN A 123 -15.11 8.37 -4.49
N TRP A 124 -14.46 9.08 -3.58
CA TRP A 124 -15.12 9.97 -2.62
C TRP A 124 -15.59 11.30 -3.23
N ALA A 125 -15.07 11.66 -4.40
CA ALA A 125 -15.43 12.84 -5.18
C ALA A 125 -15.40 12.52 -6.69
N ASP A 126 -16.03 13.37 -7.48
CA ASP A 126 -15.95 13.31 -8.94
C ASP A 126 -15.03 14.44 -9.44
N PHE A 127 -13.88 14.06 -9.97
CA PHE A 127 -12.87 14.94 -10.56
C PHE A 127 -12.85 14.88 -12.10
N THR A 128 -13.92 14.39 -12.75
CA THR A 128 -14.01 14.29 -14.21
C THR A 128 -13.88 15.67 -14.89
N ASP A 129 -14.40 16.70 -14.25
CA ASP A 129 -14.13 18.11 -14.60
C ASP A 129 -13.22 18.73 -13.53
N PRO A 130 -11.90 18.81 -13.74
CA PRO A 130 -10.98 19.36 -12.75
C PRO A 130 -11.25 20.83 -12.38
N GLY A 131 -11.92 21.56 -13.25
CA GLY A 131 -12.33 22.94 -12.99
C GLY A 131 -13.56 23.09 -12.08
N ASN A 132 -14.35 22.02 -11.98
CA ASN A 132 -15.59 21.99 -11.18
C ASN A 132 -15.79 20.61 -10.52
N PRO A 133 -14.92 20.20 -9.60
CA PRO A 133 -15.05 18.93 -8.91
C PRO A 133 -16.35 18.86 -8.10
N VAL A 134 -16.95 17.68 -8.03
CA VAL A 134 -18.18 17.47 -7.26
C VAL A 134 -17.86 16.63 -6.02
N TYR A 135 -18.23 17.15 -4.86
CA TYR A 135 -18.04 16.53 -3.57
C TYR A 135 -19.38 16.06 -2.99
N PRO A 136 -19.74 14.76 -3.10
CA PRO A 136 -21.01 14.25 -2.59
C PRO A 136 -21.13 14.35 -1.06
N LYS A 137 -20.03 14.45 -0.34
CA LYS A 137 -19.93 14.52 1.12
C LYS A 137 -20.67 13.39 1.83
N LYS A 138 -20.56 12.18 1.24
CA LYS A 138 -21.10 10.97 1.86
C LYS A 138 -20.36 10.68 3.16
N VAL A 139 -21.07 10.12 4.12
CA VAL A 139 -20.49 9.70 5.39
C VAL A 139 -19.89 8.32 5.22
N TYR A 140 -18.61 8.19 5.55
CA TYR A 140 -17.92 6.92 5.65
C TYR A 140 -17.77 6.52 7.11
N ILE A 141 -17.82 5.22 7.38
CA ILE A 141 -17.47 4.64 8.67
C ILE A 141 -16.11 3.99 8.52
N ILE A 142 -15.19 4.35 9.40
CA ILE A 142 -13.84 3.80 9.46
C ILE A 142 -13.74 2.93 10.71
N ASP A 143 -13.50 1.64 10.52
CA ASP A 143 -13.04 0.75 11.56
C ASP A 143 -11.53 0.97 11.73
N LEU A 144 -11.12 1.38 12.90
CA LEU A 144 -9.72 1.71 13.21
C LEU A 144 -8.85 0.46 13.40
N GLY A 145 -9.42 -0.73 13.18
CA GLY A 145 -8.73 -2.00 13.34
C GLY A 145 -8.50 -2.39 14.79
N SER A 146 -7.44 -3.13 15.04
CA SER A 146 -7.14 -3.69 16.36
C SER A 146 -5.64 -3.66 16.67
N ASP A 147 -5.33 -3.80 17.96
CA ASP A 147 -3.97 -4.07 18.41
C ASP A 147 -3.53 -5.52 18.10
N ASN A 148 -2.28 -5.86 18.42
CA ASN A 148 -1.70 -7.18 18.19
C ASN A 148 -2.36 -8.31 19.04
N ASN A 149 -3.18 -7.95 20.02
CA ASN A 149 -3.96 -8.89 20.85
C ASN A 149 -5.40 -9.04 20.33
N GLY A 150 -5.77 -8.31 19.27
CA GLY A 150 -7.13 -8.29 18.72
C GLY A 150 -8.08 -7.36 19.46
N THR A 151 -7.57 -6.44 20.31
CA THR A 151 -8.41 -5.44 20.97
C THR A 151 -8.77 -4.34 19.97
N PRO A 152 -10.06 -4.09 19.68
CA PRO A 152 -10.44 -3.11 18.68
C PRO A 152 -10.18 -1.68 19.15
N TYR A 153 -9.74 -0.83 18.25
CA TYR A 153 -9.59 0.62 18.46
C TYR A 153 -10.89 1.39 18.30
N GLY A 154 -11.96 0.72 17.80
CA GLY A 154 -13.29 1.31 17.61
C GLY A 154 -13.48 1.94 16.24
N PHE A 155 -14.44 2.85 16.14
CA PHE A 155 -14.89 3.41 14.89
C PHE A 155 -14.85 4.93 14.89
N LYS A 156 -14.61 5.51 13.72
CA LYS A 156 -14.87 6.92 13.42
C LYS A 156 -15.87 7.01 12.27
N LYS A 157 -16.61 8.11 12.21
CA LYS A 157 -17.31 8.54 10.99
C LYS A 157 -16.62 9.76 10.43
N ILE A 158 -16.58 9.86 9.09
CA ILE A 158 -15.88 10.92 8.38
C ILE A 158 -16.63 11.32 7.11
N THR A 159 -16.56 12.60 6.75
CA THR A 159 -16.86 13.11 5.41
C THR A 159 -15.62 13.73 4.81
N PHE A 160 -15.50 13.60 3.49
CA PHE A 160 -14.50 14.27 2.69
C PHE A 160 -15.19 15.47 2.03
N ASP A 161 -14.92 16.66 2.56
CA ASP A 161 -15.71 17.87 2.24
C ASP A 161 -15.23 18.57 0.97
N GLY A 162 -13.98 18.35 0.58
CA GLY A 162 -13.43 18.95 -0.63
C GLY A 162 -11.92 18.85 -0.73
N PHE A 163 -11.40 19.24 -1.91
CA PHE A 163 -9.96 19.42 -2.17
C PHE A 163 -9.78 20.75 -2.90
N GLU A 164 -9.11 21.68 -2.28
CA GLU A 164 -8.84 23.02 -2.84
C GLU A 164 -7.47 23.53 -2.39
N ASN A 165 -6.75 24.19 -3.28
CA ASN A 165 -5.44 24.79 -2.98
C ASN A 165 -4.47 23.78 -2.33
N ASP A 166 -4.38 22.58 -2.89
CA ASP A 166 -3.56 21.47 -2.40
C ASP A 166 -3.87 21.05 -0.97
N ARG A 167 -5.16 21.11 -0.59
CA ARG A 167 -5.63 20.71 0.74
C ARG A 167 -6.93 19.92 0.66
N TYR A 168 -6.93 18.78 1.33
CA TYR A 168 -8.16 18.06 1.65
C TYR A 168 -8.82 18.69 2.87
N SER A 169 -10.14 18.79 2.83
CA SER A 169 -10.96 19.20 3.98
C SER A 169 -11.78 18.00 4.43
N ILE A 170 -11.72 17.67 5.72
CA ILE A 170 -12.44 16.55 6.31
C ILE A 170 -13.19 17.00 7.56
N HIS A 171 -14.32 16.32 7.83
CA HIS A 171 -15.03 16.42 9.08
C HIS A 171 -15.23 15.01 9.65
N PHE A 172 -14.90 14.79 10.92
CA PHE A 172 -14.96 13.47 11.56
C PHE A 172 -15.38 13.57 13.03
N SER A 173 -15.88 12.45 13.57
CA SER A 173 -16.18 12.30 14.99
C SER A 173 -16.20 10.81 15.37
N ASN A 174 -16.41 10.51 16.66
CA ASN A 174 -16.88 9.19 17.06
C ASN A 174 -18.28 8.90 16.49
N LEU A 175 -18.70 7.63 16.41
CA LEU A 175 -20.03 7.29 15.88
C LEU A 175 -21.17 7.94 16.66
N ASP A 176 -21.04 8.04 17.98
CA ASP A 176 -22.04 8.69 18.85
C ASP A 176 -22.11 10.22 18.70
N GLY A 177 -21.27 10.80 17.83
CA GLY A 177 -21.15 12.22 17.61
C GLY A 177 -20.27 12.96 18.60
N SER A 178 -19.69 12.29 19.58
CA SER A 178 -18.68 12.89 20.46
C SER A 178 -17.37 13.17 19.70
N ASP A 179 -16.59 14.11 20.21
CA ASP A 179 -15.29 14.53 19.65
C ASP A 179 -15.38 14.94 18.16
N PRO A 180 -16.29 15.89 17.79
CA PRO A 180 -16.40 16.36 16.42
C PRO A 180 -15.25 17.31 16.08
N ASN A 181 -14.60 17.06 14.96
CA ASN A 181 -13.46 17.84 14.50
C ASN A 181 -13.55 18.09 12.99
N THR A 182 -13.05 19.24 12.56
CA THR A 182 -12.79 19.57 11.17
C THR A 182 -11.30 19.78 10.99
N PHE A 183 -10.72 19.20 9.97
CA PHE A 183 -9.28 19.28 9.75
C PHE A 183 -8.96 19.56 8.28
N GLN A 184 -7.89 20.31 8.04
CA GLN A 184 -7.35 20.55 6.70
C GLN A 184 -5.99 19.87 6.57
N ILE A 185 -5.85 19.02 5.56
CA ILE A 185 -4.65 18.22 5.29
C ILE A 185 -3.98 18.80 4.05
N SER A 186 -2.89 19.53 4.24
CA SER A 186 -2.09 20.04 3.11
C SER A 186 -1.29 18.87 2.50
N THR A 187 -1.26 18.80 1.18
CA THR A 187 -0.40 17.85 0.47
C THR A 187 1.06 18.22 0.62
N ASP A 188 1.93 17.21 0.58
CA ASP A 188 3.38 17.36 0.54
C ASP A 188 3.89 16.75 -0.79
N PRO A 189 4.27 17.57 -1.78
CA PRO A 189 4.64 17.06 -3.10
C PRO A 189 5.90 16.18 -3.10
N ASP A 190 6.71 16.24 -2.04
CA ASP A 190 7.89 15.40 -1.88
C ASP A 190 7.55 13.99 -1.38
N ARG A 191 6.27 13.73 -1.01
CA ARG A 191 5.77 12.45 -0.52
C ARG A 191 4.60 11.94 -1.37
N SER A 192 4.45 10.63 -1.44
CA SER A 192 3.30 10.04 -2.13
C SER A 192 2.00 10.29 -1.38
N PHE A 193 2.06 10.28 -0.07
CA PHE A 193 0.91 10.53 0.80
C PHE A 193 1.26 11.46 1.96
N THR A 194 0.33 12.34 2.31
CA THR A 194 0.33 12.99 3.62
C THR A 194 -0.43 12.10 4.59
N LEU A 195 0.26 11.59 5.60
CA LEU A 195 -0.32 10.67 6.59
C LEU A 195 -1.00 11.46 7.72
N PHE A 196 -2.15 10.98 8.15
CA PHE A 196 -3.03 11.61 9.14
C PHE A 196 -3.40 10.64 10.24
N SER A 197 -3.50 11.14 11.47
CA SER A 197 -4.06 10.40 12.60
C SER A 197 -5.28 11.13 13.17
N PHE A 198 -6.32 10.38 13.57
CA PHE A 198 -7.48 10.88 14.30
C PHE A 198 -7.19 11.26 15.76
N SER A 199 -6.00 10.92 16.26
CA SER A 199 -5.62 11.17 17.65
C SER A 199 -5.60 12.66 17.97
N ASN A 200 -6.04 13.01 19.19
CA ASN A 200 -6.03 14.39 19.70
C ASN A 200 -6.76 15.41 18.82
N GLY A 201 -7.86 15.00 18.16
CA GLY A 201 -8.63 15.90 17.28
C GLY A 201 -8.06 16.05 15.88
N GLY A 202 -7.10 15.21 15.49
CA GLY A 202 -6.45 15.18 14.19
C GLY A 202 -5.04 15.76 14.18
N SER A 203 -4.15 15.08 13.48
CA SER A 203 -2.76 15.54 13.28
C SER A 203 -2.14 14.96 12.00
N ILE A 204 -1.24 15.71 11.38
CA ILE A 204 -0.36 15.20 10.33
C ILE A 204 0.78 14.41 10.98
N VAL A 205 1.10 13.25 10.41
CA VAL A 205 2.12 12.32 10.91
C VAL A 205 3.25 12.23 9.89
N PRO A 206 4.41 12.88 10.12
CA PRO A 206 5.47 12.97 9.11
C PRO A 206 6.42 11.75 9.14
N VAL A 207 5.88 10.53 9.15
CA VAL A 207 6.68 9.30 9.24
C VAL A 207 7.09 8.73 7.89
N GLN A 208 6.35 9.02 6.80
CA GLN A 208 6.77 8.64 5.46
C GLN A 208 7.99 9.48 5.05
N PRO A 209 9.13 8.86 4.66
CA PRO A 209 10.24 9.60 4.07
C PRO A 209 9.86 10.26 2.74
N ILE A 210 10.68 11.17 2.24
CA ILE A 210 10.48 11.75 0.91
C ILE A 210 10.68 10.67 -0.17
N ASN A 211 9.96 10.79 -1.29
CA ASN A 211 9.91 9.77 -2.34
C ASN A 211 11.27 9.40 -2.95
N SER A 212 12.26 10.31 -2.90
CA SER A 212 13.61 10.02 -3.39
C SER A 212 14.48 9.19 -2.44
N GLU A 213 14.01 8.89 -1.25
CA GLU A 213 14.79 8.20 -0.22
C GLU A 213 14.41 6.73 -0.03
N TRP A 214 13.24 6.31 -0.48
CA TRP A 214 12.72 4.95 -0.30
C TRP A 214 11.97 4.44 -1.54
N ASP A 215 11.66 3.12 -1.59
CA ASP A 215 10.97 2.44 -2.70
C ASP A 215 9.66 1.78 -2.25
#